data_c6cdc388de6d809734d0d55827bd5afa
#
_entry.id   c6cdc388de6d809734d0d55827bd5afa
#
_cell.length_a   1.000
_cell.length_b   1.000
_cell.length_c   1.000
_cell.angle_alpha   90.00
_cell.angle_beta   90.00
_cell.angle_gamma   90.00
#
_symmetry.space_group_name_H-M   'P 1'
#
loop_
_entity.id
_entity.type
_entity.pdbx_description
1 polymer ?
#
loop_
_entity_poly.entity_id
_entity_poly.type
_entity_poly.pdbx_seq_one_letter_code
_entity_poly.pdbx_strand_id
1 'polypeptide(L)'
;MNIQKVTELEELVNFFRTKYKEITEGEKENVGVVLSLQVDCEDDKKNHTTIFVSGTPGDQVLAVKKLDDETHVVEAYAKYMALRSLKKIATDLLGDDDKKSPSGSPSDEQANEEQG
;
A
#
# COMPACT_ATOMS: atom_id res chain seq x y z
N MET A 1 14.65 8.03 9.51
CA MET A 1 15.63 6.93 9.58
C MET A 1 16.66 7.12 8.49
N ASN A 2 17.93 6.82 8.78
CA ASN A 2 18.98 7.01 7.78
C ASN A 2 19.03 5.82 6.81
N ILE A 3 19.73 6.01 5.69
CA ILE A 3 19.73 5.02 4.61
C ILE A 3 20.37 3.70 5.04
N GLN A 4 21.34 3.72 5.94
CA GLN A 4 21.96 2.49 6.42
C GLN A 4 20.95 1.61 7.15
N LYS A 5 20.14 2.19 8.02
CA LYS A 5 19.13 1.43 8.75
C LYS A 5 18.02 0.95 7.83
N VAL A 6 17.67 1.75 6.83
CA VAL A 6 16.69 1.33 5.82
C VAL A 6 17.21 0.09 5.10
N THR A 7 18.49 0.11 4.69
CA THR A 7 19.09 -1.03 4.03
C THR A 7 19.09 -2.28 4.92
N GLU A 8 19.39 -2.10 6.21
CA GLU A 8 19.36 -3.23 7.15
C GLU A 8 17.97 -3.83 7.27
N LEU A 9 16.94 -3.00 7.29
CA LEU A 9 15.57 -3.49 7.34
C LEU A 9 15.20 -4.25 6.06
N GLU A 10 15.63 -3.74 4.92
CA GLU A 10 15.39 -4.44 3.65
C GLU A 10 16.08 -5.79 3.63
N GLU A 11 17.27 -5.86 4.21
CA GLU A 11 18.01 -7.12 4.29
C GLU A 11 17.30 -8.14 5.17
N LEU A 12 16.59 -7.69 6.20
CA LEU A 12 15.80 -8.60 7.03
C LEU A 12 14.71 -9.29 6.23
N VAL A 13 14.04 -8.54 5.35
CA VAL A 13 13.00 -9.11 4.49
C VAL A 13 13.63 -10.12 3.52
N ASN A 14 14.80 -9.79 2.98
CA ASN A 14 15.49 -10.71 2.07
C ASN A 14 15.95 -11.98 2.79
N PHE A 15 16.40 -11.84 4.04
CA PHE A 15 16.79 -12.98 4.85
C PHE A 15 15.57 -13.87 5.11
N PHE A 16 14.44 -13.27 5.46
CA PHE A 16 13.20 -14.01 5.66
C PHE A 16 12.83 -14.78 4.40
N ARG A 17 12.89 -14.10 3.24
CA ARG A 17 12.56 -14.75 1.97
C ARG A 17 13.43 -15.96 1.71
N THR A 18 14.73 -15.83 1.95
CA THR A 18 15.67 -16.93 1.73
C THR A 18 15.38 -18.12 2.65
N LYS A 19 15.17 -17.82 3.93
CA LYS A 19 14.88 -18.90 4.89
C LYS A 19 13.53 -19.55 4.61
N TYR A 20 12.55 -18.78 4.23
CA TYR A 20 11.25 -19.30 3.87
C TYR A 20 11.36 -20.28 2.71
N LYS A 21 12.14 -19.93 1.68
CA LYS A 21 12.32 -20.80 0.52
C LYS A 21 13.02 -22.10 0.91
N GLU A 22 14.01 -22.03 1.78
CA GLU A 22 14.69 -23.22 2.25
C GLU A 22 13.76 -24.16 3.01
N ILE A 23 12.94 -23.59 3.89
CA ILE A 23 12.05 -24.39 4.73
C ILE A 23 10.95 -25.04 3.90
N THR A 24 10.43 -24.33 2.89
CA THR A 24 9.29 -24.82 2.12
C THR A 24 9.67 -25.58 0.87
N GLU A 25 10.96 -25.68 0.58
CA GLU A 25 11.43 -26.37 -0.62
C GLU A 25 11.01 -27.84 -0.57
N GLY A 26 10.34 -28.27 -1.62
CA GLY A 26 9.88 -29.67 -1.70
C GLY A 26 8.65 -29.98 -0.88
N GLU A 27 8.15 -29.02 -0.11
CA GLU A 27 6.95 -29.24 0.71
C GLU A 27 5.71 -28.97 -0.10
N LYS A 28 4.64 -29.67 0.22
CA LYS A 28 3.35 -29.48 -0.44
C LYS A 28 2.39 -28.75 0.47
N GLU A 29 2.85 -28.30 1.62
CA GLU A 29 1.99 -27.57 2.54
C GLU A 29 1.62 -26.22 1.95
N ASN A 30 0.42 -25.79 2.23
CA ASN A 30 -0.02 -24.48 1.79
C ASN A 30 0.39 -23.46 2.83
N VAL A 31 1.29 -22.57 2.44
CA VAL A 31 1.75 -21.51 3.32
C VAL A 31 1.50 -20.18 2.64
N GLY A 32 0.71 -19.35 3.28
CA GLY A 32 0.45 -18.02 2.78
C GLY A 32 1.29 -17.00 3.54
N VAL A 33 2.01 -16.16 2.81
CA VAL A 33 2.80 -15.08 3.40
C VAL A 33 2.44 -13.79 2.70
N VAL A 34 2.14 -12.77 3.48
CA VAL A 34 1.98 -11.41 2.97
C VAL A 34 2.78 -10.52 3.91
N LEU A 35 3.89 -10.00 3.43
CA LEU A 35 4.79 -9.18 4.22
C LEU A 35 5.05 -7.89 3.48
N SER A 36 4.84 -6.76 4.16
CA SER A 36 5.11 -5.46 3.60
C SER A 36 5.83 -4.62 4.64
N LEU A 37 6.97 -4.07 4.25
CA LEU A 37 7.73 -3.17 5.09
C LEU A 37 7.84 -1.84 4.38
N GLN A 38 7.46 -0.78 5.08
CA GLN A 38 7.48 0.55 4.50
C GLN A 38 8.21 1.48 5.47
N VAL A 39 9.21 2.18 4.97
CA VAL A 39 10.07 2.99 5.81
C VAL A 39 10.35 4.33 5.12
N ASP A 40 10.24 5.41 5.89
CA ASP A 40 10.63 6.73 5.39
C ASP A 40 12.10 6.94 5.66
N CYS A 41 12.84 7.29 4.64
CA CYS A 41 14.27 7.56 4.75
C CYS A 41 14.49 9.06 4.74
N GLU A 42 15.22 9.55 5.75
CA GLU A 42 15.49 10.98 5.86
C GLU A 42 16.56 11.44 4.89
N ASP A 43 17.50 10.56 4.59
CA ASP A 43 18.64 10.93 3.76
C ASP A 43 18.25 11.26 2.34
N ASP A 44 17.37 10.49 1.74
CA ASP A 44 16.96 10.70 0.35
C ASP A 44 15.53 11.26 0.24
N LYS A 45 14.86 11.46 1.36
CA LYS A 45 13.49 11.98 1.42
C LYS A 45 12.50 11.09 0.67
N LYS A 46 12.78 9.80 0.58
CA LYS A 46 11.93 8.85 -0.12
C LYS A 46 11.35 7.80 0.81
N ASN A 47 10.25 7.22 0.37
CA ASN A 47 9.64 6.10 1.04
C ASN A 47 10.13 4.82 0.39
N HIS A 48 10.68 3.93 1.20
CA HIS A 48 11.21 2.65 0.73
C HIS A 48 10.25 1.55 1.13
N THR A 49 9.85 0.73 0.18
CA THR A 49 8.92 -0.35 0.42
C THR A 49 9.52 -1.67 -0.05
N THR A 50 9.47 -2.67 0.80
CA THR A 50 9.91 -4.02 0.46
C THR A 50 8.75 -4.97 0.71
N ILE A 51 8.43 -5.79 -0.27
CA ILE A 51 7.26 -6.67 -0.20
C ILE A 51 7.68 -8.09 -0.50
N PHE A 52 7.16 -9.03 0.26
CA PHE A 52 7.31 -10.45 -0.02
C PHE A 52 5.95 -11.11 0.12
N VAL A 53 5.52 -11.77 -0.95
CA VAL A 53 4.22 -12.45 -1.00
C VAL A 53 4.47 -13.87 -1.55
N SER A 54 3.88 -14.86 -0.92
CA SER A 54 4.01 -16.25 -1.38
C SER A 54 2.76 -17.05 -1.03
N GLY A 55 2.57 -18.15 -1.75
CA GLY A 55 1.42 -19.01 -1.57
C GLY A 55 0.38 -18.78 -2.66
N THR A 56 -0.64 -19.61 -2.67
CA THR A 56 -1.75 -19.44 -3.63
C THR A 56 -2.56 -18.21 -3.23
N PRO A 57 -3.38 -17.68 -4.15
CA PRO A 57 -4.25 -16.55 -3.78
C PRO A 57 -5.12 -16.85 -2.56
N GLY A 58 -5.62 -18.09 -2.42
CA GLY A 58 -6.41 -18.46 -1.24
C GLY A 58 -5.60 -18.44 0.04
N ASP A 59 -4.34 -18.92 -0.03
CA ASP A 59 -3.45 -18.89 1.13
C ASP A 59 -3.14 -17.46 1.54
N GLN A 60 -2.93 -16.59 0.56
CA GLN A 60 -2.64 -15.19 0.82
C GLN A 60 -3.85 -14.48 1.44
N VAL A 61 -5.05 -14.77 0.94
CA VAL A 61 -6.28 -14.22 1.51
C VAL A 61 -6.45 -14.65 2.95
N LEU A 62 -6.15 -15.93 3.24
CA LEU A 62 -6.25 -16.43 4.62
C LEU A 62 -5.25 -15.73 5.54
N ALA A 63 -4.03 -15.50 5.06
CA ALA A 63 -3.02 -14.78 5.84
C ALA A 63 -3.48 -13.36 6.16
N VAL A 64 -4.05 -12.67 5.17
CA VAL A 64 -4.55 -11.31 5.37
C VAL A 64 -5.74 -11.32 6.33
N LYS A 65 -6.63 -12.32 6.21
CA LYS A 65 -7.77 -12.42 7.10
C LYS A 65 -7.31 -12.59 8.55
N LYS A 66 -6.33 -13.46 8.78
CA LYS A 66 -5.81 -13.67 10.12
C LYS A 66 -5.16 -12.41 10.67
N LEU A 67 -4.43 -11.71 9.82
CA LEU A 67 -3.83 -10.44 10.21
C LEU A 67 -4.89 -9.44 10.64
N ASP A 68 -5.98 -9.36 9.88
CA ASP A 68 -7.08 -8.44 10.20
C ASP A 68 -7.80 -8.85 11.47
N ASP A 69 -8.02 -10.14 11.68
CA ASP A 69 -8.67 -10.65 12.89
C ASP A 69 -7.90 -10.22 14.15
N GLU A 70 -6.57 -10.17 14.07
CA GLU A 70 -5.74 -9.82 15.21
C GLU A 70 -5.46 -8.33 15.36
N THR A 71 -5.33 -7.63 14.25
CA THR A 71 -4.86 -6.24 14.27
C THR A 71 -5.84 -5.22 13.71
N HIS A 72 -6.89 -5.69 13.05
CA HIS A 72 -7.89 -4.84 12.39
C HIS A 72 -7.26 -3.91 11.33
N VAL A 73 -6.11 -4.31 10.77
CA VAL A 73 -5.38 -3.45 9.83
C VAL A 73 -6.12 -3.29 8.51
N VAL A 74 -6.80 -4.33 8.05
CA VAL A 74 -7.56 -4.25 6.80
C VAL A 74 -8.79 -3.37 7.00
N GLU A 75 -9.43 -3.51 8.15
CA GLU A 75 -10.58 -2.66 8.50
C GLU A 75 -10.15 -1.20 8.57
N ALA A 76 -9.01 -0.93 9.16
CA ALA A 76 -8.47 0.42 9.24
C ALA A 76 -8.18 0.98 7.85
N TYR A 77 -7.62 0.15 6.97
CA TYR A 77 -7.35 0.55 5.59
C TYR A 77 -8.64 0.82 4.85
N ALA A 78 -9.65 -0.02 5.04
CA ALA A 78 -10.95 0.17 4.38
C ALA A 78 -11.59 1.48 4.83
N LYS A 79 -11.50 1.82 6.11
CA LYS A 79 -11.98 3.10 6.61
C LYS A 79 -11.24 4.26 6.00
N TYR A 80 -9.93 4.15 5.90
CA TYR A 80 -9.10 5.18 5.28
C TYR A 80 -9.52 5.41 3.82
N MET A 81 -9.72 4.33 3.07
CA MET A 81 -10.13 4.44 1.67
C MET A 81 -11.52 5.03 1.52
N ALA A 82 -12.43 4.71 2.42
CA ALA A 82 -13.78 5.29 2.40
C ALA A 82 -13.71 6.79 2.65
N LEU A 83 -12.94 7.22 3.64
CA LEU A 83 -12.78 8.64 3.94
C LEU A 83 -12.13 9.39 2.79
N ARG A 84 -11.14 8.76 2.17
CA ARG A 84 -10.47 9.35 1.02
C ARG A 84 -11.43 9.55 -0.15
N SER A 85 -12.30 8.57 -0.39
CA SER A 85 -13.30 8.66 -1.45
C SER A 85 -14.32 9.76 -1.17
N LEU A 86 -14.79 9.86 0.07
CA LEU A 86 -15.74 10.91 0.45
C LEU A 86 -15.11 12.28 0.32
N LYS A 87 -13.85 12.42 0.71
CA LYS A 87 -13.17 13.69 0.60
C LYS A 87 -13.01 14.11 -0.86
N LYS A 88 -12.72 13.15 -1.72
CA LYS A 88 -12.61 13.42 -3.15
C LYS A 88 -13.93 13.86 -3.73
N ILE A 89 -15.03 13.19 -3.38
CA ILE A 89 -16.35 13.55 -3.84
C ILE A 89 -16.70 14.97 -3.38
N ALA A 90 -16.43 15.29 -2.13
CA ALA A 90 -16.71 16.61 -1.60
C ALA A 90 -15.89 17.67 -2.35
N THR A 91 -14.63 17.38 -2.64
CA THR A 91 -13.80 18.31 -3.39
C THR A 91 -14.33 18.50 -4.80
N ASP A 92 -14.74 17.43 -5.47
CA ASP A 92 -15.27 17.53 -6.82
C ASP A 92 -16.57 18.31 -6.88
N LEU A 93 -17.42 18.16 -5.87
CA LEU A 93 -18.71 18.85 -5.87
C LEU A 93 -18.64 20.29 -5.39
N LEU A 94 -17.78 20.58 -4.42
CA LEU A 94 -17.73 21.90 -3.81
C LEU A 94 -16.55 22.72 -4.27
N GLY A 95 -15.43 22.07 -4.47
CA GLY A 95 -14.21 22.75 -4.88
C GLY A 95 -14.29 23.33 -6.26
N ASP A 96 -15.03 22.67 -7.17
CA ASP A 96 -15.15 23.16 -8.51
C ASP A 96 -15.84 24.51 -8.56
N ASP A 97 -16.82 24.72 -7.71
CA ASP A 97 -17.52 25.98 -7.65
C ASP A 97 -16.59 27.11 -7.28
N ASP A 98 -15.66 26.86 -6.41
CA ASP A 98 -14.74 27.88 -6.00
C ASP A 98 -13.78 28.18 -7.12
N LYS A 99 -13.43 27.20 -7.89
CA LYS A 99 -12.49 27.43 -8.94
C LYS A 99 -13.10 28.07 -10.12
N LYS A 100 -14.37 27.97 -10.16
CA LYS A 100 -15.01 28.53 -11.23
C LYS A 100 -14.84 29.88 -11.37
N SER A 101 -14.22 30.26 -10.60
CA SER A 101 -13.92 31.49 -10.90
C SER A 101 -13.17 31.36 -12.13
N PRO A 102 -12.94 30.54 -12.79
CA PRO A 102 -12.44 30.42 -13.98
C PRO A 102 -12.51 29.45 -14.74
N SER A 103 -12.43 29.04 -14.71
CA SER A 103 -12.35 28.31 -15.32
C SER A 103 -12.37 27.37 -15.72
N GLY A 104 -12.23 26.94 -15.61
CA GLY A 104 -12.19 26.28 -16.09
C GLY A 104 -12.09 25.40 -16.42
N SER A 105 -12.18 25.10 -16.48
CA SER A 105 -12.20 24.49 -16.75
C SER A 105 -11.98 23.59 -17.05
N PRO A 106 -12.12 23.19 -17.03
CA PRO A 106 -11.91 22.54 -17.20
C PRO A 106 -11.48 21.79 -17.41
N SER A 107 -11.45 21.34 -17.32
CA SER A 107 -11.13 21.05 -17.41
C SER A 107 -10.61 20.41 -17.33
N ASP A 108 -10.66 19.95 -17.15
CA ASP A 108 -10.23 19.91 -17.02
C ASP A 108 -9.93 19.21 -16.94
N GLU A 109 -10.15 18.86 -16.85
CA GLU A 109 -9.85 18.78 -16.73
C GLU A 109 -9.52 18.18 -17.01
N GLN A 110 -9.75 17.87 -16.94
CA GLN A 110 -9.52 17.77 -17.15
C GLN A 110 -9.05 17.32 -17.40
N ALA A 111 -9.22 17.05 -17.59
CA ALA A 111 -8.95 17.26 -17.83
C ALA A 111 -8.38 16.77 -17.85
N ASN A 112 -8.91 16.53 -17.70
CA ASN A 112 -8.53 16.74 -17.66
C ASN A 112 -8.20 16.06 -17.57
N GLU A 113 -8.65 15.93 -17.65
CA GLU A 113 -8.40 16.09 -17.67
C GLU A 113 -8.05 15.76 -17.76
N GLU A 114 -8.57 15.51 -17.75
CA GLU A 114 -8.39 15.89 -17.93
C GLU A 114 -8.00 15.74 -17.88
N GLN A 115 -8.57 15.65 -17.85
CA GLN A 115 -8.39 16.15 -18.03
C GLN A 115 -7.82 15.91 -17.83
N GLY A 116 -8.37 15.55 -17.67
CA GLY A 116 -7.88 16.12 -17.97
C GLY A 116 -7.31 16.08 -17.59
#